data_1733f7d8870e5819fa7a1002d50e043a
#
_entry.id   1733f7d8870e5819fa7a1002d50e043a
#
_cell.length_a   1.000
_cell.length_b   1.000
_cell.length_c   1.000
_cell.angle_alpha   90.00
_cell.angle_beta   90.00
_cell.angle_gamma   90.00
#
_symmetry.space_group_name_H-M   'P 1'
#
loop_
_entity.id
_entity.type
_entity.pdbx_description
1 polymer ?
#
loop_
_entity_poly.entity_id
_entity_poly.type
_entity_poly.pdbx_seq_one_letter_code
_entity_poly.pdbx_strand_id
1 'polypeptide(L)'
;MCSNEHSAYKSVLPSQKIRKLLLNQQILSDTKFESEQIQPSSMDLRLGPKAWRMRASFLPGIKRTVNSCISEFAMQEIDLSNGYILEKGSVYLIELKESLNLPDNIEGLANAKSSTGRLDLFTRLISNYCTEFDRVIKGYKGPLYAEIAPNSFSVFAKENIKLNQIRFKLDLARINTLSKIKKSSFKPKNFSINLRS
;
A
#
# COMPACT_ATOMS: atom_id res chain seq x y z
N MET A 1 6.21 19.87 33.10
CA MET A 1 7.20 19.64 32.03
C MET A 1 6.46 18.98 30.87
N CYS A 2 6.01 19.76 29.90
CA CYS A 2 5.36 19.24 28.70
C CYS A 2 6.44 18.73 27.73
N SER A 3 6.43 17.42 27.50
CA SER A 3 7.21 16.80 26.45
C SER A 3 6.65 17.25 25.10
N ASN A 4 7.42 18.08 24.38
CA ASN A 4 7.18 18.38 22.97
C ASN A 4 7.34 17.11 22.14
N GLU A 5 6.25 16.39 21.93
CA GLU A 5 6.19 15.40 20.85
C GLU A 5 6.33 16.16 19.52
N HIS A 6 7.49 16.00 18.91
CA HIS A 6 7.72 16.45 17.54
C HIS A 6 6.74 15.70 16.63
N SER A 7 5.63 16.36 16.31
CA SER A 7 4.71 15.94 15.26
C SER A 7 5.54 15.77 13.98
N ALA A 8 5.87 14.52 13.63
CA ALA A 8 6.56 14.20 12.39
C ALA A 8 5.69 14.67 11.24
N TYR A 9 6.10 15.69 10.52
CA TYR A 9 5.39 16.22 9.36
C TYR A 9 5.34 15.14 8.27
N LYS A 10 4.18 14.49 8.15
CA LYS A 10 3.90 13.54 7.09
C LYS A 10 3.20 14.28 5.94
N SER A 11 3.79 14.26 4.77
CA SER A 11 3.21 14.87 3.56
C SER A 11 2.62 13.79 2.66
N VAL A 12 1.37 14.00 2.21
CA VAL A 12 0.74 13.16 1.19
C VAL A 12 1.40 13.42 -0.16
N LEU A 13 1.73 12.38 -0.90
CA LEU A 13 2.36 12.50 -2.20
C LEU A 13 1.35 12.91 -3.28
N PRO A 14 1.62 13.99 -4.04
CA PRO A 14 0.82 14.34 -5.22
C PRO A 14 1.09 13.39 -6.40
N SER A 15 0.21 13.43 -7.40
CA SER A 15 0.25 12.56 -8.58
C SER A 15 1.63 12.51 -9.27
N GLN A 16 2.35 13.64 -9.34
CA GLN A 16 3.68 13.70 -9.95
C GLN A 16 4.71 12.85 -9.19
N LYS A 17 4.59 12.78 -7.86
CA LYS A 17 5.45 11.93 -7.02
C LYS A 17 5.03 10.47 -7.10
N ILE A 18 3.72 10.17 -7.19
CA ILE A 18 3.21 8.81 -7.43
C ILE A 18 3.74 8.28 -8.77
N ARG A 19 3.71 9.08 -9.84
CA ARG A 19 4.33 8.72 -11.14
C ARG A 19 5.83 8.42 -11.02
N LYS A 20 6.55 9.14 -10.16
CA LYS A 20 7.98 8.82 -9.89
C LYS A 20 8.15 7.49 -9.15
N LEU A 21 7.23 7.11 -8.26
CA LEU A 21 7.26 5.78 -7.63
C LEU A 21 7.10 4.67 -8.68
N LEU A 22 6.24 4.86 -9.68
CA LEU A 22 6.09 3.92 -10.80
C LEU A 22 7.36 3.82 -11.65
N LEU A 23 7.93 4.95 -12.06
CA LEU A 23 9.16 4.99 -12.85
C LEU A 23 10.35 4.35 -12.14
N ASN A 24 10.40 4.48 -10.81
CA ASN A 24 11.46 3.91 -9.97
C ASN A 24 11.17 2.45 -9.55
N GLN A 25 10.14 1.80 -10.10
CA GLN A 25 9.75 0.43 -9.74
C GLN A 25 9.46 0.26 -8.24
N GLN A 26 8.91 1.28 -7.62
CA GLN A 26 8.47 1.27 -6.22
C GLN A 26 6.98 0.90 -6.08
N ILE A 27 6.24 0.98 -7.18
CA ILE A 27 4.93 0.39 -7.40
C ILE A 27 5.06 -0.48 -8.64
N LEU A 28 4.70 -1.74 -8.53
CA LEU A 28 4.89 -2.77 -9.55
C LEU A 28 3.54 -3.35 -9.98
N SER A 29 3.44 -3.83 -11.19
CA SER A 29 2.32 -4.63 -11.70
C SER A 29 2.79 -5.42 -12.91
N ASP A 30 2.27 -6.63 -13.09
CA ASP A 30 2.53 -7.47 -14.28
C ASP A 30 1.84 -6.93 -15.54
N THR A 31 0.88 -6.02 -15.36
CA THR A 31 0.15 -5.40 -16.44
C THR A 31 0.42 -3.90 -16.50
N LYS A 32 0.28 -3.31 -17.69
CA LYS A 32 0.48 -1.87 -17.88
C LYS A 32 -0.44 -1.06 -16.97
N PHE A 33 0.11 -0.01 -16.36
CA PHE A 33 -0.67 0.96 -15.61
C PHE A 33 -1.52 1.83 -16.53
N GLU A 34 -2.75 2.06 -16.13
CA GLU A 34 -3.67 2.96 -16.80
C GLU A 34 -3.44 4.40 -16.32
N SER A 35 -3.51 5.38 -17.21
CA SER A 35 -3.34 6.81 -16.84
C SER A 35 -4.35 7.25 -15.78
N GLU A 36 -5.56 6.71 -15.85
CA GLU A 36 -6.70 7.02 -14.98
C GLU A 36 -6.58 6.44 -13.56
N GLN A 37 -5.67 5.48 -13.33
CA GLN A 37 -5.41 4.97 -11.99
C GLN A 37 -4.81 6.02 -11.06
N ILE A 38 -4.07 6.99 -11.63
CA ILE A 38 -3.37 8.00 -10.84
C ILE A 38 -4.26 9.23 -10.69
N GLN A 39 -4.79 9.40 -9.49
CA GLN A 39 -5.58 10.53 -9.05
C GLN A 39 -4.66 11.66 -8.50
N PRO A 40 -5.15 12.87 -8.23
CA PRO A 40 -4.32 14.00 -7.76
C PRO A 40 -3.46 13.69 -6.53
N SER A 41 -3.93 12.84 -5.59
CA SER A 41 -3.24 12.48 -4.35
C SER A 41 -3.39 11.01 -3.94
N SER A 42 -3.86 10.16 -4.84
CA SER A 42 -4.04 8.72 -4.62
C SER A 42 -3.84 7.93 -5.90
N MET A 43 -3.80 6.63 -5.78
CA MET A 43 -3.76 5.69 -6.88
C MET A 43 -4.83 4.62 -6.66
N ASP A 44 -5.62 4.34 -7.68
CA ASP A 44 -6.60 3.26 -7.68
C ASP A 44 -5.90 1.91 -7.82
N LEU A 45 -6.33 0.92 -7.04
CA LEU A 45 -5.82 -0.44 -7.05
C LEU A 45 -6.79 -1.34 -7.81
N ARG A 46 -6.25 -2.24 -8.65
CA ARG A 46 -7.04 -3.15 -9.50
C ARG A 46 -7.11 -4.54 -8.88
N LEU A 47 -8.29 -5.15 -8.92
CA LEU A 47 -8.43 -6.57 -8.61
C LEU A 47 -7.61 -7.42 -9.58
N GLY A 48 -6.89 -8.38 -9.06
CA GLY A 48 -6.23 -9.42 -9.84
C GLY A 48 -7.18 -10.58 -10.18
N PRO A 49 -6.70 -11.59 -10.90
CA PRO A 49 -7.51 -12.76 -11.25
C PRO A 49 -7.72 -13.74 -10.10
N LYS A 50 -6.84 -13.77 -9.09
CA LYS A 50 -6.89 -14.73 -7.99
C LYS A 50 -7.70 -14.20 -6.82
N ALA A 51 -8.69 -14.96 -6.39
CA ALA A 51 -9.50 -14.66 -5.23
C ALA A 51 -9.75 -15.93 -4.41
N TRP A 52 -10.10 -15.75 -3.15
CA TRP A 52 -10.45 -16.83 -2.23
C TRP A 52 -11.69 -16.45 -1.43
N ARG A 53 -12.63 -17.39 -1.31
CA ARG A 53 -13.68 -17.30 -0.29
C ARG A 53 -13.08 -17.69 1.04
N MET A 54 -13.20 -16.81 2.02
CA MET A 54 -12.57 -16.98 3.33
C MET A 54 -13.58 -17.43 4.39
N ARG A 55 -13.11 -18.21 5.35
CA ARG A 55 -13.93 -18.65 6.50
C ARG A 55 -14.25 -17.47 7.43
N ALA A 56 -13.34 -16.53 7.55
CA ALA A 56 -13.47 -15.33 8.38
C ALA A 56 -12.51 -14.23 7.88
N SER A 57 -12.76 -13.00 8.32
CA SER A 57 -11.82 -11.90 8.22
C SER A 57 -10.59 -12.17 9.12
N PHE A 58 -9.41 -11.71 8.68
CA PHE A 58 -8.17 -11.89 9.43
C PHE A 58 -7.18 -10.73 9.23
N LEU A 59 -6.25 -10.62 10.17
CA LEU A 59 -5.01 -9.86 10.01
C LEU A 59 -3.83 -10.82 10.20
N PRO A 60 -2.82 -10.81 9.30
CA PRO A 60 -1.67 -11.71 9.41
C PRO A 60 -0.87 -11.51 10.71
N GLY A 61 -0.82 -10.27 11.22
CA GLY A 61 0.06 -9.90 12.32
C GLY A 61 1.53 -9.84 11.88
N ILE A 62 2.41 -9.43 12.78
CA ILE A 62 3.82 -9.11 12.47
C ILE A 62 4.68 -10.30 12.00
N LYS A 63 4.21 -11.53 12.17
CA LYS A 63 5.00 -12.76 11.91
C LYS A 63 4.55 -13.56 10.69
N ARG A 64 3.40 -13.22 10.10
CA ARG A 64 2.78 -14.04 9.05
C ARG A 64 2.64 -13.29 7.74
N THR A 65 2.66 -14.04 6.65
CA THR A 65 2.27 -13.56 5.33
C THR A 65 0.78 -13.81 5.10
N VAL A 66 0.19 -13.07 4.17
CA VAL A 66 -1.20 -13.31 3.74
C VAL A 66 -1.35 -14.72 3.16
N ASN A 67 -0.37 -15.20 2.39
CA ASN A 67 -0.40 -16.56 1.83
C ASN A 67 -0.48 -17.65 2.91
N SER A 68 0.22 -17.49 4.04
CA SER A 68 0.10 -18.45 5.14
C SER A 68 -1.30 -18.45 5.76
N CYS A 69 -1.96 -17.31 5.77
CA CYS A 69 -3.36 -17.21 6.23
C CYS A 69 -4.36 -17.76 5.21
N ILE A 70 -4.10 -17.57 3.91
CA ILE A 70 -4.90 -18.19 2.85
C ILE A 70 -4.89 -19.71 3.01
N SER A 71 -3.72 -20.32 3.20
CA SER A 71 -3.60 -21.79 3.39
C SER A 71 -4.40 -22.30 4.60
N GLU A 72 -4.63 -21.46 5.62
CA GLU A 72 -5.37 -21.84 6.83
C GLU A 72 -6.87 -21.53 6.75
N PHE A 73 -7.24 -20.39 6.16
CA PHE A 73 -8.59 -19.84 6.23
C PHE A 73 -9.37 -19.88 4.92
N ALA A 74 -8.74 -20.19 3.78
CA ALA A 74 -9.45 -20.25 2.52
C ALA A 74 -10.36 -21.50 2.47
N MET A 75 -11.57 -21.29 1.99
CA MET A 75 -12.57 -22.35 1.77
C MET A 75 -12.60 -22.78 0.30
N GLN A 76 -12.35 -21.84 -0.60
CA GLN A 76 -12.44 -22.03 -2.04
C GLN A 76 -11.53 -21.01 -2.74
N GLU A 77 -10.80 -21.46 -3.74
CA GLU A 77 -10.10 -20.59 -4.69
C GLU A 77 -11.03 -20.25 -5.87
N ILE A 78 -10.95 -19.01 -6.35
CA ILE A 78 -11.85 -18.44 -7.36
C ILE A 78 -10.99 -17.72 -8.40
N ASP A 79 -11.32 -17.95 -9.69
CA ASP A 79 -10.75 -17.19 -10.80
C ASP A 79 -11.68 -16.04 -11.20
N LEU A 80 -11.21 -14.80 -11.10
CA LEU A 80 -11.93 -13.59 -11.48
C LEU A 80 -11.70 -13.16 -12.94
N SER A 81 -10.93 -13.88 -13.74
CA SER A 81 -10.61 -13.50 -15.13
C SER A 81 -11.89 -13.33 -15.97
N ASN A 82 -12.88 -14.20 -15.78
CA ASN A 82 -14.19 -14.12 -16.43
C ASN A 82 -15.27 -13.48 -15.57
N GLY A 83 -14.93 -13.11 -14.32
CA GLY A 83 -15.84 -12.58 -13.35
C GLY A 83 -16.52 -13.65 -12.49
N TYR A 84 -16.91 -13.26 -11.29
CA TYR A 84 -17.53 -14.13 -10.30
C TYR A 84 -18.54 -13.34 -9.45
N ILE A 85 -19.61 -13.98 -9.01
CA ILE A 85 -20.58 -13.37 -8.10
C ILE A 85 -20.09 -13.54 -6.67
N LEU A 86 -19.71 -12.44 -6.04
CA LEU A 86 -19.44 -12.38 -4.61
C LEU A 86 -20.76 -12.36 -3.86
N GLU A 87 -21.05 -13.42 -3.13
CA GLU A 87 -22.32 -13.61 -2.41
C GLU A 87 -22.41 -12.70 -1.19
N LYS A 88 -23.59 -12.16 -0.95
CA LYS A 88 -23.93 -11.41 0.26
C LYS A 88 -23.55 -12.19 1.51
N GLY A 89 -22.93 -11.50 2.49
CA GLY A 89 -22.58 -12.05 3.79
C GLY A 89 -21.37 -12.98 3.80
N SER A 90 -20.70 -13.17 2.66
CA SER A 90 -19.46 -13.92 2.55
C SER A 90 -18.26 -12.98 2.52
N VAL A 91 -17.11 -13.47 3.00
CA VAL A 91 -15.83 -12.72 2.99
C VAL A 91 -14.96 -13.29 1.87
N TYR A 92 -14.43 -12.42 1.06
CA TYR A 92 -13.52 -12.75 -0.03
C TYR A 92 -12.20 -12.02 0.15
N LEU A 93 -11.12 -12.69 -0.15
CA LEU A 93 -9.79 -12.08 -0.27
C LEU A 93 -9.39 -12.13 -1.75
N ILE A 94 -8.96 -11.01 -2.29
CA ILE A 94 -8.56 -10.90 -3.71
C ILE A 94 -7.16 -10.33 -3.76
N GLU A 95 -6.26 -11.02 -4.47
CA GLU A 95 -4.93 -10.48 -4.76
C GLU A 95 -5.07 -9.29 -5.72
N LEU A 96 -4.38 -8.19 -5.44
CA LEU A 96 -4.38 -7.02 -6.30
C LEU A 96 -3.29 -7.13 -7.36
N LYS A 97 -3.49 -6.47 -8.50
CA LYS A 97 -2.47 -6.44 -9.57
C LYS A 97 -1.25 -5.63 -9.20
N GLU A 98 -1.42 -4.69 -8.27
CA GLU A 98 -0.35 -3.84 -7.79
C GLU A 98 0.37 -4.50 -6.60
N SER A 99 1.70 -4.44 -6.64
CA SER A 99 2.57 -4.75 -5.52
C SER A 99 3.49 -3.57 -5.22
N LEU A 100 4.09 -3.57 -4.05
CA LEU A 100 4.89 -2.44 -3.59
C LEU A 100 6.34 -2.85 -3.30
N ASN A 101 7.25 -1.91 -3.55
CA ASN A 101 8.66 -1.95 -3.14
C ASN A 101 9.02 -0.56 -2.61
N LEU A 102 8.38 -0.17 -1.52
CA LEU A 102 8.48 1.19 -0.98
C LEU A 102 9.86 1.43 -0.31
N PRO A 103 10.39 2.65 -0.41
CA PRO A 103 11.52 3.06 0.40
C PRO A 103 11.11 3.27 1.86
N ASP A 104 12.08 3.22 2.78
CA ASP A 104 11.88 3.23 4.24
C ASP A 104 11.21 4.49 4.81
N ASN A 105 11.08 5.54 4.00
CA ASN A 105 10.46 6.81 4.38
C ASN A 105 9.07 7.03 3.79
N ILE A 106 8.50 6.02 3.10
CA ILE A 106 7.16 6.09 2.52
C ILE A 106 6.28 5.01 3.12
N GLU A 107 5.09 5.39 3.57
CA GLU A 107 4.00 4.51 4.00
C GLU A 107 2.77 4.68 3.10
N GLY A 108 1.87 3.69 3.09
CA GLY A 108 0.61 3.74 2.37
C GLY A 108 -0.59 3.77 3.32
N LEU A 109 -1.63 4.52 2.94
CA LEU A 109 -2.95 4.45 3.55
C LEU A 109 -3.98 4.23 2.46
N ALA A 110 -4.69 3.12 2.55
CA ALA A 110 -5.75 2.77 1.62
C ALA A 110 -7.12 3.14 2.18
N ASN A 111 -8.08 3.18 1.32
CA ASN A 111 -9.51 3.23 1.66
C ASN A 111 -10.34 2.79 0.46
N ALA A 112 -11.59 2.43 0.71
CA ALA A 112 -12.55 2.18 -0.34
C ALA A 112 -12.74 3.43 -1.21
N LYS A 113 -12.99 3.22 -2.51
CA LYS A 113 -13.46 4.32 -3.38
C LYS A 113 -14.87 4.72 -2.98
N SER A 114 -15.23 5.99 -3.19
CA SER A 114 -16.57 6.49 -2.88
C SER A 114 -17.67 5.75 -3.63
N SER A 115 -17.41 5.31 -4.86
CA SER A 115 -18.32 4.47 -5.64
C SER A 115 -18.56 3.10 -4.99
N THR A 116 -17.55 2.51 -4.37
CA THR A 116 -17.62 1.23 -3.67
C THR A 116 -18.50 1.33 -2.42
N GLY A 117 -18.33 2.41 -1.63
CA GLY A 117 -19.16 2.63 -0.44
C GLY A 117 -20.64 2.82 -0.74
N ARG A 118 -21.01 3.38 -1.91
CA ARG A 118 -22.40 3.51 -2.35
C ARG A 118 -23.07 2.17 -2.65
N LEU A 119 -22.31 1.12 -2.91
CA LEU A 119 -22.79 -0.23 -3.16
C LEU A 119 -22.92 -1.06 -1.87
N ASP A 120 -22.71 -0.47 -0.69
CA ASP A 120 -22.62 -1.18 0.59
C ASP A 120 -21.68 -2.39 0.51
N LEU A 121 -20.63 -2.22 -0.25
CA LEU A 121 -19.56 -3.19 -0.43
C LEU A 121 -18.42 -2.84 0.51
N PHE A 122 -18.29 -3.62 1.57
CA PHE A 122 -17.19 -3.44 2.51
C PHE A 122 -15.88 -3.91 1.87
N THR A 123 -14.87 -3.05 1.86
CA THR A 123 -13.56 -3.41 1.29
C THR A 123 -12.43 -2.79 2.11
N ARG A 124 -11.41 -3.60 2.42
CA ARG A 124 -10.22 -3.23 3.18
C ARG A 124 -8.95 -3.74 2.52
N LEU A 125 -7.87 -3.00 2.64
CA LEU A 125 -6.57 -3.45 2.18
C LEU A 125 -5.87 -4.28 3.26
N ILE A 126 -5.25 -5.39 2.83
CA ILE A 126 -4.38 -6.25 3.65
C ILE A 126 -3.03 -6.36 2.96
N SER A 127 -1.96 -6.31 3.74
CA SER A 127 -0.59 -6.57 3.30
C SER A 127 0.07 -7.62 4.19
N ASN A 128 1.19 -8.20 3.74
CA ASN A 128 1.96 -9.10 4.59
C ASN A 128 2.42 -8.38 5.86
N TYR A 129 2.44 -9.10 6.98
CA TYR A 129 2.92 -8.60 8.28
C TYR A 129 2.13 -7.42 8.85
N CYS A 130 0.92 -7.11 8.32
CA CYS A 130 0.11 -6.00 8.81
C CYS A 130 -0.62 -6.37 10.11
N THR A 131 -0.75 -5.39 10.99
CA THR A 131 -1.53 -5.43 12.25
C THR A 131 -2.77 -4.55 12.19
N GLU A 132 -2.92 -3.79 11.12
CA GLU A 132 -4.03 -2.87 10.88
C GLU A 132 -4.48 -3.02 9.43
N PHE A 133 -5.79 -2.95 9.19
CA PHE A 133 -6.34 -2.82 7.85
C PHE A 133 -6.01 -1.46 7.24
N ASP A 134 -6.00 -1.40 5.93
CA ASP A 134 -5.85 -0.16 5.15
C ASP A 134 -4.52 0.58 5.38
N ARG A 135 -3.59 -0.04 6.08
CA ARG A 135 -2.27 0.55 6.32
C ARG A 135 -1.15 -0.33 5.77
N VAL A 136 -0.27 0.31 5.00
CA VAL A 136 0.98 -0.28 4.52
C VAL A 136 2.14 0.40 5.24
N ILE A 137 2.92 -0.39 5.95
CA ILE A 137 4.06 0.11 6.75
C ILE A 137 5.16 0.71 5.87
N LYS A 138 5.98 1.57 6.44
CA LYS A 138 7.16 2.15 5.76
C LYS A 138 8.10 1.05 5.27
N GLY A 139 8.62 1.24 4.05
CA GLY A 139 9.57 0.29 3.47
C GLY A 139 8.96 -1.05 3.07
N TYR A 140 7.63 -1.16 3.01
CA TYR A 140 6.94 -2.40 2.65
C TYR A 140 7.34 -2.88 1.26
N LYS A 141 7.61 -4.18 1.17
CA LYS A 141 7.90 -4.89 -0.09
C LYS A 141 7.03 -6.14 -0.16
N GLY A 142 6.20 -6.22 -1.20
CA GLY A 142 5.35 -7.39 -1.40
C GLY A 142 4.01 -7.09 -2.06
N PRO A 143 3.17 -8.14 -2.23
CA PRO A 143 1.85 -8.06 -2.82
C PRO A 143 0.86 -7.34 -1.90
N LEU A 144 -0.22 -6.88 -2.49
CA LEU A 144 -1.36 -6.28 -1.81
C LEU A 144 -2.60 -7.14 -2.03
N TYR A 145 -3.50 -7.13 -1.07
CA TYR A 145 -4.75 -7.87 -1.11
C TYR A 145 -5.92 -6.97 -0.69
N ALA A 146 -7.09 -7.20 -1.28
CA ALA A 146 -8.34 -6.58 -0.85
C ALA A 146 -9.23 -7.65 -0.19
N GLU A 147 -9.63 -7.41 1.04
CA GLU A 147 -10.74 -8.13 1.65
C GLU A 147 -12.04 -7.45 1.22
N ILE A 148 -12.98 -8.22 0.75
CA ILE A 148 -14.26 -7.73 0.22
C ILE A 148 -15.40 -8.52 0.85
N ALA A 149 -16.40 -7.82 1.39
CA ALA A 149 -17.60 -8.42 1.92
C ALA A 149 -18.84 -7.64 1.45
N PRO A 150 -19.68 -8.21 0.57
CA PRO A 150 -20.94 -7.62 0.18
C PRO A 150 -21.94 -7.69 1.34
N ASN A 151 -22.51 -6.55 1.77
CA ASN A 151 -23.42 -6.51 2.93
C ASN A 151 -24.90 -6.60 2.52
N SER A 152 -25.33 -5.80 1.54
CA SER A 152 -26.76 -5.69 1.18
C SER A 152 -27.20 -6.65 0.09
N PHE A 153 -26.38 -6.88 -0.92
CA PHE A 153 -26.68 -7.73 -2.08
C PHE A 153 -25.41 -8.34 -2.66
N SER A 154 -25.55 -9.44 -3.41
CA SER A 154 -24.42 -10.08 -4.10
C SER A 154 -23.94 -9.19 -5.24
N VAL A 155 -22.62 -9.16 -5.46
CA VAL A 155 -21.96 -8.26 -6.41
C VAL A 155 -21.16 -9.06 -7.43
N PHE A 156 -21.30 -8.73 -8.71
CA PHE A 156 -20.44 -9.28 -9.74
C PHE A 156 -19.08 -8.56 -9.72
N ALA A 157 -18.02 -9.31 -9.46
CA ALA A 157 -16.65 -8.82 -9.48
C ALA A 157 -15.86 -9.47 -10.63
N LYS A 158 -14.96 -8.70 -11.22
CA LYS A 158 -14.08 -9.16 -12.29
C LYS A 158 -12.69 -8.54 -12.07
N GLU A 159 -11.65 -9.17 -12.62
CA GLU A 159 -10.32 -8.56 -12.64
C GLU A 159 -10.34 -7.16 -13.27
N ASN A 160 -9.38 -6.33 -12.91
CA ASN A 160 -9.24 -4.92 -13.30
C ASN A 160 -10.27 -3.94 -12.70
N ILE A 161 -11.33 -4.42 -12.01
CA ILE A 161 -12.21 -3.52 -11.26
C ILE A 161 -11.42 -2.84 -10.14
N LYS A 162 -11.71 -1.56 -9.90
CA LYS A 162 -11.01 -0.69 -8.94
C LYS A 162 -11.97 -0.38 -7.79
N LEU A 163 -11.78 -1.05 -6.64
CA LEU A 163 -12.61 -0.88 -5.44
C LEU A 163 -11.92 -0.09 -4.34
N ASN A 164 -10.59 -0.16 -4.28
CA ASN A 164 -9.74 0.52 -3.31
C ASN A 164 -8.85 1.56 -3.98
N GLN A 165 -8.45 2.55 -3.22
CA GLN A 165 -7.40 3.50 -3.57
C GLN A 165 -6.37 3.60 -2.45
N ILE A 166 -5.13 3.91 -2.80
CA ILE A 166 -4.03 4.09 -1.85
C ILE A 166 -3.45 5.49 -1.96
N ARG A 167 -3.17 6.12 -0.82
CA ARG A 167 -2.43 7.37 -0.68
C ARG A 167 -1.08 7.07 -0.06
N PHE A 168 -0.03 7.63 -0.62
CA PHE A 168 1.31 7.51 -0.07
C PHE A 168 1.66 8.72 0.76
N LYS A 169 2.29 8.49 1.90
CA LYS A 169 2.77 9.54 2.81
C LYS A 169 4.27 9.45 2.96
N LEU A 170 4.94 10.59 2.81
CA LEU A 170 6.37 10.75 3.01
C LEU A 170 6.65 11.21 4.43
N ASP A 171 7.55 10.51 5.11
CA ASP A 171 8.07 10.90 6.41
C ASP A 171 9.27 11.84 6.25
N LEU A 172 9.04 13.12 6.47
CA LEU A 172 10.07 14.16 6.33
C LEU A 172 11.09 14.16 7.49
N ALA A 173 10.73 13.65 8.66
CA ALA A 173 11.65 13.61 9.82
C ALA A 173 12.89 12.75 9.52
N ARG A 174 12.75 11.64 8.83
CA ARG A 174 13.87 10.77 8.41
C ARG A 174 14.80 11.41 7.39
N ILE A 175 14.28 12.26 6.50
CA ILE A 175 15.10 12.96 5.50
C ILE A 175 16.01 13.96 6.18
N ASN A 176 15.51 14.71 7.16
CA ASN A 176 16.29 15.70 7.93
C ASN A 176 17.39 15.04 8.77
N THR A 177 17.15 13.84 9.31
CA THR A 177 18.16 13.09 10.07
C THR A 177 19.29 12.60 9.16
N LEU A 178 18.98 12.03 7.99
CA LEU A 178 19.98 11.58 7.03
C LEU A 178 20.81 12.73 6.44
N SER A 179 20.18 13.89 6.20
CA SER A 179 20.90 15.09 5.74
C SER A 179 21.83 15.67 6.81
N LYS A 180 21.45 15.61 8.09
CA LYS A 180 22.31 16.00 9.22
C LYS A 180 23.52 15.05 9.39
N ILE A 181 23.32 13.73 9.26
CA ILE A 181 24.41 12.73 9.34
C ILE A 181 25.39 12.92 8.17
N LYS A 182 24.92 13.14 6.94
CA LYS A 182 25.79 13.43 5.80
C LYS A 182 26.59 14.73 5.95
N LYS A 183 26.03 15.76 6.58
CA LYS A 183 26.75 17.03 6.87
C LYS A 183 27.76 16.88 7.99
N SER A 184 27.53 16.02 8.99
CA SER A 184 28.46 15.80 10.10
C SER A 184 29.68 14.95 9.72
N SER A 185 29.60 14.16 8.63
CA SER A 185 30.72 13.35 8.14
C SER A 185 31.68 14.13 7.21
N PHE A 186 31.35 15.36 6.84
CA PHE A 186 32.24 16.22 6.04
C PHE A 186 32.94 17.21 6.96
N LYS A 187 34.04 16.77 7.61
CA LYS A 187 35.01 17.69 8.21
C LYS A 187 35.96 18.15 7.10
N PRO A 188 36.04 19.46 6.78
CA PRO A 188 37.06 19.94 5.88
C PRO A 188 38.43 19.72 6.54
N LYS A 189 39.33 19.00 5.88
CA LYS A 189 40.73 18.98 6.26
C LYS A 189 41.29 20.37 6.02
N ASN A 190 41.65 21.06 7.08
CA ASN A 190 42.42 22.30 6.99
C ASN A 190 43.76 22.03 6.32
N PHE A 191 43.87 22.45 5.07
CA PHE A 191 45.17 22.56 4.40
C PHE A 191 45.78 23.93 4.81
N SER A 192 46.72 23.92 5.75
CA SER A 192 47.57 25.07 5.98
C SER A 192 48.71 25.01 4.98
N ILE A 193 48.75 25.95 4.02
CA ILE A 193 49.92 26.19 3.17
C ILE A 193 50.87 27.07 3.95
N ASN A 194 52.02 26.50 4.37
CA ASN A 194 53.12 27.26 4.87
C ASN A 194 53.85 27.91 3.68
N LEU A 195 53.62 29.20 3.44
CA LEU A 195 54.50 30.04 2.62
C LEU A 195 55.62 30.56 3.53
N ARG A 196 56.77 29.92 3.43
CA ARG A 196 58.06 30.55 3.85
C ARG A 196 58.87 30.83 2.62
N SER A 197 59.15 32.12 2.46
CA SER A 197 60.14 32.88 1.67
C SER A 197 61.16 32.09 0.88
#